data_082d0e55a86d973bf03d319142a4804b
#
_entry.id   082d0e55a86d973bf03d319142a4804b
#
_cell.length_a   1.000
_cell.length_b   1.000
_cell.length_c   1.000
_cell.angle_alpha   90.00
_cell.angle_beta   90.00
_cell.angle_gamma   90.00
#
_symmetry.space_group_name_H-M   'P 1'
#
loop_
_entity.id
_entity.type
_entity.pdbx_description
1 polymer ?
#
loop_
_entity_poly.entity_id
_entity_poly.type
_entity_poly.pdbx_seq_one_letter_code
_entity_poly.pdbx_strand_id
1 'polypeptide(L)'
;MNIKSVIPESYLLAYEKYMRTKACDEHCGVIHNWYSDSDKQEGYKTRIAIETHQMTEEVFGVHRDKEATTNKIVDYANVILDPKTFKNLVNWLTAKSARKKMNDDPEAAAEIVKTIMCSANPVKAYDDAISFFGRKFDLLAYLFFVRNNQEYLPVSPGNFDRIFERIGKEYINCPPLLFNGTWNVYCAFIQCVKDIKQQLAERYPDENVTLLDAHSVLWVMGQDDFIAFYENNELTVPVEIREKETETCAKARIGQGEYRKQMLAFWDNQCAVTGCSLTDVLVASHAKPWKDCDAIECRDFYNGFF
;
A
#
# COMPACT_ATOMS: atom_id res chain seq x y z
N MET A 1 -6.46 -18.35 -16.40
CA MET A 1 -6.87 -16.96 -16.67
C MET A 1 -6.30 -16.11 -15.52
N ASN A 2 -5.47 -15.11 -15.82
CA ASN A 2 -5.11 -14.15 -14.80
C ASN A 2 -6.36 -13.32 -14.48
N ILE A 3 -6.85 -13.40 -13.25
CA ILE A 3 -7.95 -12.56 -12.78
C ILE A 3 -7.41 -11.14 -12.69
N LYS A 4 -8.08 -10.21 -13.38
CA LYS A 4 -7.75 -8.78 -13.31
C LYS A 4 -8.27 -8.21 -12.00
N SER A 5 -7.44 -7.41 -11.30
CA SER A 5 -7.88 -6.77 -10.06
C SER A 5 -8.90 -5.67 -10.36
N VAL A 6 -9.94 -5.59 -9.54
CA VAL A 6 -10.99 -4.56 -9.64
C VAL A 6 -11.45 -4.13 -8.26
N ILE A 7 -11.89 -2.89 -8.12
CA ILE A 7 -12.59 -2.41 -6.92
C ILE A 7 -14.09 -2.66 -7.13
N PRO A 8 -14.80 -3.30 -6.17
CA PRO A 8 -16.24 -3.50 -6.24
C PRO A 8 -16.99 -2.17 -6.35
N GLU A 9 -18.14 -2.19 -7.02
CA GLU A 9 -18.96 -1.00 -7.27
C GLU A 9 -19.41 -0.33 -5.96
N SER A 10 -19.71 -1.11 -4.93
CA SER A 10 -20.08 -0.60 -3.60
C SER A 10 -18.98 0.26 -2.99
N TYR A 11 -17.71 -0.16 -3.11
CA TYR A 11 -16.56 0.62 -2.65
C TYR A 11 -16.34 1.89 -3.47
N LEU A 12 -16.52 1.83 -4.79
CA LEU A 12 -16.37 3.01 -5.66
C LEU A 12 -17.45 4.06 -5.35
N LEU A 13 -18.72 3.65 -5.21
CA LEU A 13 -19.81 4.55 -4.85
C LEU A 13 -19.60 5.18 -3.46
N ALA A 14 -19.15 4.39 -2.49
CA ALA A 14 -18.82 4.89 -1.17
C ALA A 14 -17.63 5.86 -1.21
N TYR A 15 -16.60 5.56 -2.02
CA TYR A 15 -15.46 6.42 -2.23
C TYR A 15 -15.87 7.78 -2.82
N GLU A 16 -16.66 7.79 -3.88
CA GLU A 16 -17.20 9.03 -4.48
C GLU A 16 -17.95 9.88 -3.46
N LYS A 17 -18.82 9.25 -2.68
CA LYS A 17 -19.57 9.94 -1.63
C LYS A 17 -18.66 10.47 -0.54
N TYR A 18 -17.70 9.67 -0.08
CA TYR A 18 -16.70 10.07 0.91
C TYR A 18 -15.87 11.26 0.42
N MET A 19 -15.37 11.19 -0.80
CA MET A 19 -14.56 12.26 -1.39
C MET A 19 -15.32 13.57 -1.49
N ARG A 20 -16.61 13.55 -1.84
CA ARG A 20 -17.49 14.74 -1.84
C ARG A 20 -17.63 15.38 -0.45
N THR A 21 -17.56 14.59 0.64
CA THR A 21 -17.57 15.15 2.00
C THR A 21 -16.24 15.82 2.39
N LYS A 22 -15.15 15.49 1.69
CA LYS A 22 -13.82 16.05 1.93
C LYS A 22 -13.46 17.16 0.93
N ALA A 23 -14.26 17.34 -0.13
CA ALA A 23 -14.03 18.33 -1.18
C ALA A 23 -14.07 19.74 -0.63
N CYS A 24 -13.05 20.53 -0.97
CA CYS A 24 -13.02 21.97 -0.67
C CYS A 24 -13.65 22.81 -1.79
N ASP A 25 -13.88 22.21 -2.97
CA ASP A 25 -14.41 22.86 -4.17
C ASP A 25 -15.33 21.90 -4.93
N GLU A 26 -16.56 22.35 -5.24
CA GLU A 26 -17.56 21.58 -5.98
C GLU A 26 -17.17 21.29 -7.45
N HIS A 27 -16.15 21.98 -7.98
CA HIS A 27 -15.70 21.86 -9.36
C HIS A 27 -14.53 20.88 -9.55
N CYS A 28 -13.99 20.32 -8.48
CA CYS A 28 -12.93 19.32 -8.56
C CYS A 28 -13.47 17.94 -8.93
N GLY A 29 -12.74 17.21 -9.80
CA GLY A 29 -13.03 15.82 -10.11
C GLY A 29 -12.86 14.89 -8.89
N VAL A 30 -13.48 13.71 -8.94
CA VAL A 30 -13.45 12.76 -7.80
C VAL A 30 -12.04 12.26 -7.51
N ILE A 31 -11.24 12.05 -8.55
CA ILE A 31 -9.87 11.54 -8.42
C ILE A 31 -8.91 12.67 -8.01
N HIS A 32 -8.96 13.83 -8.69
CA HIS A 32 -8.00 14.92 -8.47
C HIS A 32 -8.38 15.88 -7.35
N ASN A 33 -9.59 15.81 -6.86
CA ASN A 33 -10.06 16.65 -5.76
C ASN A 33 -9.24 16.48 -4.47
N TRP A 34 -8.69 15.28 -4.28
CA TRP A 34 -7.83 14.94 -3.15
C TRP A 34 -6.41 15.53 -3.26
N TYR A 35 -6.03 15.99 -4.47
CA TYR A 35 -4.67 16.45 -4.78
C TYR A 35 -4.52 17.95 -4.84
N SER A 36 -5.64 18.69 -4.99
CA SER A 36 -5.54 20.06 -5.51
C SER A 36 -4.92 21.04 -4.54
N ASP A 37 -4.89 20.84 -3.23
CA ASP A 37 -4.63 22.01 -2.40
C ASP A 37 -3.80 21.87 -1.13
N SER A 38 -3.26 20.75 -0.74
CA SER A 38 -2.37 20.84 0.42
C SER A 38 -1.58 19.57 0.73
N ASP A 39 -0.45 19.78 1.41
CA ASP A 39 0.32 18.82 2.17
C ASP A 39 -0.49 17.96 3.16
N LYS A 40 -1.75 18.27 3.35
CA LYS A 40 -2.66 17.56 4.28
C LYS A 40 -3.33 16.34 3.66
N GLN A 41 -3.23 16.19 2.33
CA GLN A 41 -3.85 15.11 1.57
C GLN A 41 -2.78 14.37 0.76
N GLU A 42 -3.18 13.52 -0.19
CA GLU A 42 -2.26 12.66 -0.95
C GLU A 42 -1.35 13.43 -1.96
N GLY A 43 -1.60 14.71 -2.22
CA GLY A 43 -0.84 15.56 -3.14
C GLY A 43 0.67 15.66 -2.84
N TYR A 44 1.07 15.43 -1.62
CA TYR A 44 2.49 15.36 -1.25
C TYR A 44 3.26 14.27 -2.02
N LYS A 45 2.60 13.19 -2.44
CA LYS A 45 3.22 12.10 -3.22
C LYS A 45 3.65 12.58 -4.61
N THR A 46 2.80 13.35 -5.28
CA THR A 46 3.12 13.96 -6.58
C THR A 46 4.29 14.93 -6.46
N ARG A 47 4.30 15.76 -5.40
CA ARG A 47 5.42 16.67 -5.16
C ARG A 47 6.72 15.90 -4.91
N ILE A 48 6.71 14.86 -4.06
CA ILE A 48 7.88 14.01 -3.83
C ILE A 48 8.36 13.41 -5.15
N ALA A 49 7.44 12.90 -5.99
CA ALA A 49 7.78 12.34 -7.29
C ALA A 49 8.51 13.36 -8.20
N ILE A 50 8.02 14.61 -8.26
CA ILE A 50 8.63 15.67 -9.05
C ILE A 50 10.01 16.07 -8.49
N GLU A 51 10.08 16.36 -7.18
CA GLU A 51 11.32 16.80 -6.53
C GLU A 51 12.41 15.73 -6.60
N THR A 52 12.07 14.47 -6.31
CA THR A 52 13.05 13.37 -6.38
C THR A 52 13.46 13.04 -7.80
N HIS A 53 12.57 13.19 -8.78
CA HIS A 53 12.93 13.04 -10.19
C HIS A 53 13.95 14.10 -10.62
N GLN A 54 13.75 15.37 -10.25
CA GLN A 54 14.71 16.44 -10.55
C GLN A 54 16.09 16.14 -9.94
N MET A 55 16.12 15.74 -8.66
CA MET A 55 17.37 15.36 -7.99
C MET A 55 18.05 14.15 -8.67
N THR A 56 17.25 13.17 -9.12
CA THR A 56 17.76 11.99 -9.84
C THR A 56 18.38 12.37 -11.16
N GLU A 57 17.73 13.22 -11.94
CA GLU A 57 18.27 13.75 -13.19
C GLU A 57 19.56 14.57 -12.98
N GLU A 58 19.65 15.34 -11.92
CA GLU A 58 20.87 16.07 -11.55
C GLU A 58 22.03 15.13 -11.18
N VAL A 59 21.78 13.96 -10.64
CA VAL A 59 22.81 13.00 -10.22
C VAL A 59 23.11 11.95 -11.29
N PHE A 60 22.12 11.48 -12.03
CA PHE A 60 22.22 10.34 -12.95
C PHE A 60 21.78 10.63 -14.40
N GLY A 61 21.32 11.83 -14.71
CA GLY A 61 20.76 12.19 -16.01
C GLY A 61 21.76 12.05 -17.18
N VAL A 62 21.22 11.80 -18.36
CA VAL A 62 21.97 11.47 -19.58
C VAL A 62 22.85 12.64 -20.11
N HIS A 63 22.52 13.88 -19.75
CA HIS A 63 23.20 15.10 -20.24
C HIS A 63 24.37 15.55 -19.35
N ARG A 64 25.02 14.64 -18.64
CA ARG A 64 26.10 14.99 -17.73
C ARG A 64 27.47 14.85 -18.39
N ASP A 65 28.28 15.88 -18.21
CA ASP A 65 29.66 15.89 -18.69
C ASP A 65 30.61 14.97 -17.89
N LYS A 66 30.21 14.56 -16.67
CA LYS A 66 31.03 13.72 -15.77
C LYS A 66 30.18 12.76 -14.94
N GLU A 67 30.69 11.57 -14.71
CA GLU A 67 30.11 10.59 -13.79
C GLU A 67 30.02 11.14 -12.36
N ALA A 68 28.94 10.82 -11.62
CA ALA A 68 28.77 11.28 -10.26
C ALA A 68 29.77 10.60 -9.32
N THR A 69 30.39 11.36 -8.45
CA THR A 69 31.32 10.83 -7.44
C THR A 69 30.57 10.08 -6.35
N THR A 70 31.25 9.18 -5.65
CA THR A 70 30.72 8.45 -4.46
C THR A 70 30.02 9.41 -3.49
N ASN A 71 30.69 10.48 -3.08
CA ASN A 71 30.12 11.46 -2.14
C ASN A 71 28.81 12.06 -2.66
N LYS A 72 28.78 12.45 -3.94
CA LYS A 72 27.58 13.06 -4.52
C LYS A 72 26.40 12.06 -4.55
N ILE A 73 26.65 10.79 -4.80
CA ILE A 73 25.63 9.75 -4.81
C ILE A 73 25.13 9.49 -3.38
N VAL A 74 26.02 9.43 -2.39
CA VAL A 74 25.66 9.23 -0.98
C VAL A 74 24.89 10.44 -0.42
N ASP A 75 25.30 11.65 -0.77
CA ASP A 75 24.58 12.88 -0.39
C ASP A 75 23.17 12.89 -0.98
N TYR A 76 23.03 12.57 -2.27
CA TYR A 76 21.73 12.40 -2.90
C TYR A 76 20.86 11.35 -2.16
N ALA A 77 21.41 10.18 -1.88
CA ALA A 77 20.69 9.11 -1.20
C ALA A 77 20.26 9.53 0.23
N ASN A 78 21.11 10.28 0.95
CA ASN A 78 20.77 10.83 2.26
C ASN A 78 19.64 11.86 2.18
N VAL A 79 19.57 12.66 1.10
CA VAL A 79 18.49 13.65 0.91
C VAL A 79 17.17 12.96 0.59
N ILE A 80 17.13 12.00 -0.34
CA ILE A 80 15.89 11.30 -0.66
C ILE A 80 15.38 10.44 0.50
N LEU A 81 16.26 9.99 1.40
CA LEU A 81 15.93 9.24 2.62
C LEU A 81 15.84 10.13 3.87
N ASP A 82 15.74 11.44 3.70
CA ASP A 82 15.42 12.35 4.83
C ASP A 82 13.90 12.35 5.10
N PRO A 83 13.47 12.28 6.38
CA PRO A 83 12.03 12.32 6.73
C PRO A 83 11.27 13.52 6.16
N LYS A 84 11.94 14.64 5.93
CA LYS A 84 11.33 15.81 5.29
C LYS A 84 11.02 15.59 3.81
N THR A 85 11.79 14.73 3.14
CA THR A 85 11.62 14.37 1.74
C THR A 85 10.58 13.27 1.57
N PHE A 86 10.80 12.08 2.17
CA PHE A 86 9.92 10.94 1.93
C PHE A 86 8.60 10.97 2.72
N LYS A 87 8.50 11.79 3.77
CA LYS A 87 7.31 11.91 4.64
C LYS A 87 6.80 10.52 5.13
N ASN A 88 5.63 10.08 4.66
CA ASN A 88 5.00 8.82 5.08
C ASN A 88 5.24 7.65 4.11
N LEU A 89 6.08 7.81 3.07
CA LEU A 89 6.30 6.76 2.06
C LEU A 89 7.24 5.64 2.53
N VAL A 90 8.01 5.89 3.57
CA VAL A 90 8.92 4.92 4.19
C VAL A 90 8.80 5.00 5.70
N ASN A 91 8.93 3.86 6.39
CA ASN A 91 9.03 3.87 7.84
C ASN A 91 10.32 4.61 8.28
N TRP A 92 10.21 5.56 9.19
CA TRP A 92 11.32 6.41 9.61
C TRP A 92 12.49 5.64 10.25
N LEU A 93 12.21 4.53 10.95
CA LEU A 93 13.26 3.65 11.51
C LEU A 93 14.01 2.92 10.40
N THR A 94 13.28 2.47 9.37
CA THR A 94 13.86 1.85 8.18
C THR A 94 14.78 2.83 7.45
N ALA A 95 14.32 4.04 7.19
CA ALA A 95 15.11 5.09 6.54
C ALA A 95 16.34 5.47 7.39
N LYS A 96 16.19 5.63 8.70
CA LYS A 96 17.29 5.91 9.62
C LYS A 96 18.36 4.81 9.59
N SER A 97 17.95 3.54 9.60
CA SER A 97 18.85 2.39 9.51
C SER A 97 19.59 2.35 8.17
N ALA A 98 18.89 2.64 7.07
CA ALA A 98 19.47 2.69 5.72
C ALA A 98 20.53 3.79 5.61
N ARG A 99 20.21 5.03 6.06
CA ARG A 99 21.15 6.15 6.06
C ARG A 99 22.40 5.85 6.89
N LYS A 100 22.22 5.25 8.08
CA LYS A 100 23.37 4.83 8.89
C LYS A 100 24.26 3.86 8.11
N LYS A 101 23.68 2.81 7.51
CA LYS A 101 24.44 1.83 6.74
C LYS A 101 25.17 2.44 5.54
N MET A 102 24.54 3.37 4.82
CA MET A 102 25.20 4.09 3.72
C MET A 102 26.38 4.95 4.17
N ASN A 103 26.28 5.57 5.34
CA ASN A 103 27.37 6.38 5.89
C ASN A 103 28.51 5.51 6.49
N ASP A 104 28.20 4.30 6.95
CA ASP A 104 29.19 3.33 7.44
C ASP A 104 30.01 2.71 6.28
N ASP A 105 29.41 2.57 5.08
CA ASP A 105 30.06 2.05 3.87
C ASP A 105 29.62 2.85 2.63
N PRO A 106 30.19 4.05 2.42
CA PRO A 106 29.76 4.96 1.36
C PRO A 106 30.06 4.46 -0.04
N GLU A 107 31.09 3.65 -0.24
CA GLU A 107 31.45 3.12 -1.56
C GLU A 107 30.46 2.05 -2.00
N ALA A 108 30.18 1.06 -1.15
CA ALA A 108 29.14 0.08 -1.44
C ALA A 108 27.75 0.73 -1.57
N ALA A 109 27.45 1.74 -0.76
CA ALA A 109 26.21 2.50 -0.85
C ALA A 109 26.06 3.20 -2.21
N ALA A 110 27.09 3.89 -2.67
CA ALA A 110 27.07 4.58 -3.96
C ALA A 110 26.86 3.60 -5.13
N GLU A 111 27.51 2.45 -5.09
CA GLU A 111 27.34 1.42 -6.12
C GLU A 111 25.91 0.86 -6.14
N ILE A 112 25.33 0.56 -4.98
CA ILE A 112 23.95 0.06 -4.87
C ILE A 112 22.95 1.13 -5.33
N VAL A 113 23.10 2.38 -4.89
CA VAL A 113 22.20 3.47 -5.31
C VAL A 113 22.30 3.69 -6.81
N LYS A 114 23.51 3.71 -7.38
CA LYS A 114 23.72 3.79 -8.83
C LYS A 114 23.07 2.61 -9.56
N THR A 115 23.21 1.39 -9.03
CA THR A 115 22.57 0.19 -9.60
C THR A 115 21.05 0.31 -9.58
N ILE A 116 20.45 0.77 -8.47
CA ILE A 116 19.00 1.00 -8.39
C ILE A 116 18.57 2.03 -9.43
N MET A 117 19.27 3.15 -9.57
CA MET A 117 18.84 4.27 -10.40
C MET A 117 19.07 4.04 -11.90
N CYS A 118 20.14 3.30 -12.29
CA CYS A 118 20.62 3.25 -13.67
C CYS A 118 20.52 1.87 -14.33
N SER A 119 20.39 0.77 -13.57
CA SER A 119 20.44 -0.58 -14.14
C SER A 119 19.32 -0.85 -15.15
N ALA A 120 19.64 -1.40 -16.30
CA ALA A 120 18.66 -1.91 -17.26
C ALA A 120 17.96 -3.20 -16.77
N ASN A 121 18.51 -3.87 -15.74
CA ASN A 121 17.92 -5.07 -15.14
C ASN A 121 17.38 -4.75 -13.73
N PRO A 122 16.08 -4.42 -13.59
CA PRO A 122 15.47 -4.05 -12.32
C PRO A 122 15.42 -5.23 -11.33
N VAL A 123 15.32 -6.47 -11.81
CA VAL A 123 15.31 -7.68 -10.96
C VAL A 123 16.64 -7.77 -10.20
N LYS A 124 17.74 -7.71 -10.94
CA LYS A 124 19.07 -7.76 -10.32
C LYS A 124 19.31 -6.57 -9.39
N ALA A 125 18.91 -5.37 -9.79
CA ALA A 125 19.04 -4.18 -8.95
C ALA A 125 18.26 -4.32 -7.63
N TYR A 126 17.08 -4.94 -7.66
CA TYR A 126 16.28 -5.20 -6.47
C TYR A 126 16.95 -6.23 -5.54
N ASP A 127 17.49 -7.32 -6.08
CA ASP A 127 18.19 -8.35 -5.32
C ASP A 127 19.50 -7.81 -4.70
N ASP A 128 20.26 -7.01 -5.46
CA ASP A 128 21.46 -6.34 -4.97
C ASP A 128 21.08 -5.35 -3.83
N ALA A 129 19.97 -4.62 -3.96
CA ALA A 129 19.48 -3.73 -2.94
C ALA A 129 19.01 -4.49 -1.66
N ILE A 130 18.37 -5.66 -1.81
CA ILE A 130 18.07 -6.56 -0.68
C ILE A 130 19.36 -6.99 0.03
N SER A 131 20.40 -7.33 -0.73
CA SER A 131 21.69 -7.77 -0.18
C SER A 131 22.35 -6.68 0.65
N PHE A 132 22.19 -5.42 0.25
CA PHE A 132 22.74 -4.28 0.97
C PHE A 132 21.80 -3.80 2.09
N PHE A 133 20.54 -3.46 1.83
CA PHE A 133 19.62 -2.85 2.81
C PHE A 133 18.86 -3.88 3.66
N GLY A 134 18.84 -5.15 3.28
CA GLY A 134 17.95 -6.18 3.79
C GLY A 134 16.56 -6.08 3.15
N ARG A 135 15.68 -7.03 3.50
CA ARG A 135 14.30 -7.10 2.96
C ARG A 135 13.39 -6.03 3.59
N LYS A 136 13.69 -4.77 3.33
CA LYS A 136 12.92 -3.61 3.77
C LYS A 136 11.99 -3.17 2.64
N PHE A 137 10.83 -3.81 2.52
CA PHE A 137 9.96 -3.68 1.34
C PHE A 137 9.53 -2.24 1.09
N ASP A 138 9.14 -1.50 2.12
CA ASP A 138 8.79 -0.09 2.03
C ASP A 138 9.94 0.78 1.47
N LEU A 139 11.16 0.55 1.95
CA LEU A 139 12.36 1.24 1.48
C LEU A 139 12.67 0.91 0.02
N LEU A 140 12.69 -0.38 -0.32
CA LEU A 140 13.03 -0.83 -1.67
C LEU A 140 12.02 -0.30 -2.69
N ALA A 141 10.73 -0.42 -2.38
CA ALA A 141 9.66 0.12 -3.21
C ALA A 141 9.76 1.64 -3.39
N TYR A 142 10.10 2.37 -2.34
CA TYR A 142 10.32 3.82 -2.41
C TYR A 142 11.51 4.18 -3.29
N LEU A 143 12.64 3.49 -3.19
CA LEU A 143 13.80 3.75 -4.04
C LEU A 143 13.50 3.51 -5.53
N PHE A 144 12.71 2.47 -5.83
CA PHE A 144 12.24 2.23 -7.21
C PHE A 144 11.22 3.29 -7.66
N PHE A 145 10.34 3.76 -6.78
CA PHE A 145 9.45 4.89 -7.07
C PHE A 145 10.23 6.16 -7.40
N VAL A 146 11.28 6.48 -6.64
CA VAL A 146 12.18 7.61 -6.94
C VAL A 146 12.87 7.44 -8.30
N ARG A 147 13.28 6.22 -8.62
CA ARG A 147 13.88 5.90 -9.93
C ARG A 147 12.95 6.22 -11.09
N ASN A 148 11.69 5.76 -11.01
CA ASN A 148 10.71 5.98 -12.08
C ASN A 148 9.27 5.87 -11.51
N ASN A 149 8.68 6.98 -11.17
CA ASN A 149 7.33 7.06 -10.61
C ASN A 149 6.19 6.76 -11.61
N GLN A 150 6.51 6.60 -12.89
CA GLN A 150 5.53 6.17 -13.90
C GLN A 150 5.36 4.65 -13.95
N GLU A 151 6.36 3.91 -13.46
CA GLU A 151 6.37 2.45 -13.48
C GLU A 151 6.27 1.83 -12.08
N TYR A 152 6.82 2.50 -11.08
CA TYR A 152 6.95 1.98 -9.72
C TYR A 152 6.20 2.83 -8.70
N LEU A 153 5.81 2.21 -7.60
CA LEU A 153 5.01 2.83 -6.55
C LEU A 153 5.62 2.57 -5.17
N PRO A 154 5.47 3.49 -4.22
CA PRO A 154 5.78 3.20 -2.83
C PRO A 154 4.80 2.15 -2.28
N VAL A 155 5.22 1.36 -1.30
CA VAL A 155 4.39 0.32 -0.69
C VAL A 155 4.39 0.48 0.83
N SER A 156 3.20 0.47 1.40
CA SER A 156 3.00 0.27 2.84
C SER A 156 2.31 -1.08 3.04
N PRO A 157 3.07 -2.17 3.24
CA PRO A 157 2.54 -3.53 3.15
C PRO A 157 1.29 -3.77 4.01
N GLY A 158 1.34 -3.39 5.30
CA GLY A 158 0.22 -3.61 6.20
C GLY A 158 -1.05 -2.83 5.84
N ASN A 159 -0.91 -1.61 5.29
CA ASN A 159 -2.06 -0.82 4.87
C ASN A 159 -2.73 -1.40 3.61
N PHE A 160 -1.91 -1.82 2.62
CA PHE A 160 -2.47 -2.42 1.41
C PHE A 160 -3.04 -3.81 1.66
N ASP A 161 -2.38 -4.65 2.47
CA ASP A 161 -2.96 -5.94 2.84
C ASP A 161 -4.31 -5.77 3.52
N ARG A 162 -4.47 -4.77 4.41
CA ARG A 162 -5.74 -4.48 5.08
C ARG A 162 -6.86 -4.13 4.10
N ILE A 163 -6.62 -3.26 3.11
CA ILE A 163 -7.66 -2.92 2.13
C ILE A 163 -7.91 -4.07 1.16
N PHE A 164 -6.89 -4.79 0.74
CA PHE A 164 -7.04 -5.94 -0.14
C PHE A 164 -7.84 -7.08 0.51
N GLU A 165 -7.62 -7.32 1.80
CA GLU A 165 -8.41 -8.27 2.59
C GLU A 165 -9.88 -7.85 2.70
N ARG A 166 -10.15 -6.54 2.86
CA ARG A 166 -11.51 -5.99 2.95
C ARG A 166 -12.25 -6.03 1.61
N ILE A 167 -11.59 -5.70 0.52
CA ILE A 167 -12.17 -5.80 -0.83
C ILE A 167 -12.47 -7.26 -1.17
N GLY A 168 -11.58 -8.18 -0.79
CA GLY A 168 -11.72 -9.62 -1.01
C GLY A 168 -10.79 -10.15 -2.11
N LYS A 169 -10.35 -11.39 -1.92
CA LYS A 169 -9.42 -12.07 -2.84
C LYS A 169 -10.03 -12.41 -4.20
N GLU A 170 -11.34 -12.43 -4.31
CA GLU A 170 -12.09 -12.61 -5.55
C GLU A 170 -12.00 -11.39 -6.47
N TYR A 171 -11.73 -10.22 -5.89
CA TYR A 171 -11.59 -8.95 -6.61
C TYR A 171 -10.14 -8.51 -6.78
N ILE A 172 -9.26 -8.89 -5.85
CA ILE A 172 -7.87 -8.44 -5.82
C ILE A 172 -6.92 -9.59 -6.07
N ASN A 173 -6.22 -9.53 -7.21
CA ASN A 173 -5.18 -10.49 -7.57
C ASN A 173 -3.80 -9.98 -7.16
N CYS A 174 -3.57 -9.93 -5.85
CA CYS A 174 -2.29 -9.55 -5.26
C CYS A 174 -1.97 -10.49 -4.10
N PRO A 175 -0.77 -11.08 -4.04
CA PRO A 175 -0.35 -11.88 -2.89
C PRO A 175 -0.17 -10.97 -1.66
N PRO A 176 -0.20 -11.53 -0.43
CA PRO A 176 0.11 -10.76 0.78
C PRO A 176 1.48 -10.07 0.68
N LEU A 177 1.51 -8.80 1.06
CA LEU A 177 2.69 -7.93 0.94
C LEU A 177 3.56 -7.97 2.21
N LEU A 178 2.92 -8.10 3.38
CA LEU A 178 3.59 -8.07 4.67
C LEU A 178 4.52 -9.28 4.78
N PHE A 179 5.79 -9.03 5.16
CA PHE A 179 6.87 -10.02 5.24
C PHE A 179 7.25 -10.72 3.93
N ASN A 180 6.72 -10.28 2.79
CA ASN A 180 6.91 -10.90 1.49
C ASN A 180 7.50 -9.93 0.44
N GLY A 181 8.48 -9.12 0.82
CA GLY A 181 9.11 -8.10 -0.03
C GLY A 181 10.05 -8.68 -1.08
N THR A 182 9.54 -9.52 -1.99
CA THR A 182 10.27 -10.02 -3.16
C THR A 182 9.93 -9.21 -4.41
N TRP A 183 10.80 -9.25 -5.43
CA TRP A 183 10.53 -8.59 -6.70
C TRP A 183 9.22 -9.05 -7.34
N ASN A 184 8.94 -10.36 -7.33
CA ASN A 184 7.71 -10.89 -7.92
C ASN A 184 6.45 -10.38 -7.21
N VAL A 185 6.48 -10.27 -5.89
CA VAL A 185 5.37 -9.69 -5.10
C VAL A 185 5.22 -8.22 -5.38
N TYR A 186 6.33 -7.48 -5.52
CA TYR A 186 6.29 -6.07 -5.92
C TYR A 186 5.69 -5.87 -7.31
N CYS A 187 6.07 -6.69 -8.28
CA CYS A 187 5.47 -6.68 -9.61
C CYS A 187 3.98 -7.01 -9.58
N ALA A 188 3.56 -7.97 -8.77
CA ALA A 188 2.14 -8.32 -8.62
C ALA A 188 1.33 -7.16 -8.01
N PHE A 189 1.88 -6.47 -7.01
CA PHE A 189 1.29 -5.25 -6.46
C PHE A 189 1.13 -4.15 -7.52
N ILE A 190 2.18 -3.85 -8.28
CA ILE A 190 2.14 -2.85 -9.35
C ILE A 190 1.11 -3.24 -10.40
N GLN A 191 1.03 -4.52 -10.78
CA GLN A 191 0.04 -4.99 -11.76
C GLN A 191 -1.37 -4.83 -11.23
N CYS A 192 -1.63 -5.16 -9.96
CA CYS A 192 -2.90 -4.92 -9.29
C CYS A 192 -3.31 -3.44 -9.39
N VAL A 193 -2.40 -2.52 -9.06
CA VAL A 193 -2.69 -1.07 -9.15
C VAL A 193 -2.87 -0.60 -10.61
N LYS A 194 -2.16 -1.18 -11.57
CA LYS A 194 -2.38 -0.92 -13.01
C LYS A 194 -3.76 -1.35 -13.48
N ASP A 195 -4.25 -2.49 -13.03
CA ASP A 195 -5.59 -2.96 -13.34
C ASP A 195 -6.65 -2.00 -12.80
N ILE A 196 -6.48 -1.56 -11.55
CA ILE A 196 -7.37 -0.57 -10.91
C ILE A 196 -7.27 0.78 -11.59
N LYS A 197 -6.07 1.25 -11.98
CA LYS A 197 -5.92 2.46 -12.79
C LYS A 197 -6.78 2.40 -14.05
N GLN A 198 -6.78 1.27 -14.75
CA GLN A 198 -7.59 1.11 -15.94
C GLN A 198 -9.09 1.20 -15.62
N GLN A 199 -9.55 0.55 -14.55
CA GLN A 199 -10.95 0.63 -14.11
C GLN A 199 -11.36 2.09 -13.79
N LEU A 200 -10.51 2.82 -13.08
CA LEU A 200 -10.77 4.22 -12.74
C LEU A 200 -10.76 5.13 -13.97
N ALA A 201 -9.85 4.91 -14.91
CA ALA A 201 -9.82 5.68 -16.17
C ALA A 201 -11.06 5.43 -17.04
N GLU A 202 -11.60 4.22 -17.05
CA GLU A 202 -12.85 3.89 -17.74
C GLU A 202 -14.07 4.53 -17.05
N ARG A 203 -14.03 4.65 -15.72
CA ARG A 203 -15.12 5.26 -14.93
C ARG A 203 -15.09 6.78 -14.98
N TYR A 204 -13.92 7.40 -15.03
CA TYR A 204 -13.71 8.85 -15.03
C TYR A 204 -12.96 9.31 -16.28
N PRO A 205 -13.60 9.22 -17.46
CA PRO A 205 -12.92 9.47 -18.75
C PRO A 205 -12.44 10.92 -18.92
N ASP A 206 -13.03 11.86 -18.20
CA ASP A 206 -12.65 13.27 -18.22
C ASP A 206 -11.47 13.59 -17.29
N GLU A 207 -11.05 12.62 -16.46
CA GLU A 207 -9.91 12.75 -15.56
C GLU A 207 -8.70 11.98 -16.10
N ASN A 208 -7.53 12.61 -16.11
CA ASN A 208 -6.28 11.93 -16.49
C ASN A 208 -5.75 11.07 -15.33
N VAL A 209 -6.34 9.90 -15.14
CA VAL A 209 -5.98 8.99 -14.04
C VAL A 209 -4.57 8.43 -14.22
N THR A 210 -3.69 8.73 -13.28
CA THR A 210 -2.31 8.22 -13.22
C THR A 210 -2.21 6.94 -12.37
N LEU A 211 -1.05 6.29 -12.42
CA LEU A 211 -0.79 5.12 -11.55
C LEU A 211 -0.77 5.52 -10.07
N LEU A 212 -0.27 6.71 -9.77
CA LEU A 212 -0.21 7.25 -8.41
C LEU A 212 -1.61 7.60 -7.87
N ASP A 213 -2.54 8.01 -8.75
CA ASP A 213 -3.93 8.24 -8.39
C ASP A 213 -4.60 6.93 -7.94
N ALA A 214 -4.47 5.87 -8.72
CA ALA A 214 -5.02 4.56 -8.35
C ALA A 214 -4.43 4.02 -7.03
N HIS A 215 -3.13 4.20 -6.83
CA HIS A 215 -2.47 3.89 -5.56
C HIS A 215 -3.08 4.69 -4.39
N SER A 216 -3.37 5.96 -4.59
CA SER A 216 -3.92 6.82 -3.54
C SER A 216 -5.39 6.56 -3.27
N VAL A 217 -6.18 6.19 -4.27
CA VAL A 217 -7.57 5.71 -4.08
C VAL A 217 -7.58 4.50 -3.14
N LEU A 218 -6.74 3.51 -3.41
CA LEU A 218 -6.60 2.34 -2.53
C LEU A 218 -6.12 2.72 -1.13
N TRP A 219 -5.15 3.64 -1.04
CA TRP A 219 -4.66 4.13 0.24
C TRP A 219 -5.77 4.77 1.07
N VAL A 220 -6.57 5.64 0.46
CA VAL A 220 -7.72 6.29 1.12
C VAL A 220 -8.74 5.27 1.58
N MET A 221 -9.08 4.29 0.74
CA MET A 221 -10.00 3.20 1.09
C MET A 221 -9.50 2.35 2.26
N GLY A 222 -8.19 2.29 2.48
CA GLY A 222 -7.55 1.59 3.60
C GLY A 222 -7.54 2.37 4.92
N GLN A 223 -7.91 3.66 4.93
CA GLN A 223 -7.91 4.48 6.15
C GLN A 223 -9.13 4.21 7.03
N ASP A 224 -8.95 4.32 8.34
CA ASP A 224 -9.99 4.05 9.33
C ASP A 224 -11.22 4.97 9.14
N ASP A 225 -11.00 6.23 8.75
CA ASP A 225 -12.06 7.19 8.45
C ASP A 225 -12.94 6.75 7.28
N PHE A 226 -12.34 6.27 6.19
CA PHE A 226 -13.10 5.76 5.06
C PHE A 226 -13.84 4.48 5.43
N ILE A 227 -13.19 3.60 6.16
CA ILE A 227 -13.77 2.34 6.60
C ILE A 227 -15.02 2.60 7.47
N ALA A 228 -14.90 3.49 8.47
CA ALA A 228 -16.04 3.90 9.28
C ALA A 228 -17.14 4.56 8.45
N PHE A 229 -16.76 5.37 7.45
CA PHE A 229 -17.72 5.96 6.52
C PHE A 229 -18.44 4.90 5.69
N TYR A 230 -17.72 3.94 5.13
CA TYR A 230 -18.25 2.84 4.33
C TYR A 230 -19.25 2.02 5.14
N GLU A 231 -18.85 1.58 6.34
CA GLU A 231 -19.69 0.78 7.24
C GLU A 231 -20.98 1.52 7.66
N ASN A 232 -20.89 2.82 7.94
CA ASN A 232 -22.04 3.63 8.31
C ASN A 232 -22.97 3.98 7.12
N ASN A 233 -22.50 3.86 5.88
CA ASN A 233 -23.25 4.19 4.67
C ASN A 233 -23.58 2.96 3.80
N GLU A 234 -23.30 1.75 4.27
CA GLU A 234 -23.56 0.50 3.55
C GLU A 234 -25.02 0.36 3.10
N LEU A 235 -25.97 0.90 3.88
CA LEU A 235 -27.39 0.92 3.56
C LEU A 235 -27.76 1.81 2.33
N THR A 236 -26.86 2.66 1.86
CA THR A 236 -27.10 3.53 0.70
C THR A 236 -26.65 2.93 -0.63
N VAL A 237 -25.99 1.77 -0.60
CA VAL A 237 -25.65 1.02 -1.82
C VAL A 237 -26.91 0.36 -2.36
N PRO A 238 -27.21 0.46 -3.68
CA PRO A 238 -28.38 -0.18 -4.29
C PRO A 238 -28.46 -1.68 -3.96
N VAL A 239 -29.64 -2.16 -3.64
CA VAL A 239 -29.92 -3.55 -3.23
C VAL A 239 -29.41 -4.55 -4.30
N GLU A 240 -29.58 -4.23 -5.58
CA GLU A 240 -29.12 -5.06 -6.71
C GLU A 240 -27.60 -5.27 -6.75
N ILE A 241 -26.83 -4.24 -6.32
CA ILE A 241 -25.36 -4.32 -6.23
C ILE A 241 -25.00 -5.16 -5.01
N ARG A 242 -25.68 -4.95 -3.87
CA ARG A 242 -25.46 -5.70 -2.62
C ARG A 242 -25.74 -7.19 -2.82
N GLU A 243 -26.82 -7.57 -3.52
CA GLU A 243 -27.18 -8.96 -3.74
C GLU A 243 -26.13 -9.69 -4.61
N LYS A 244 -25.61 -9.03 -5.66
CA LYS A 244 -24.54 -9.59 -6.50
C LYS A 244 -23.22 -9.76 -5.74
N GLU A 245 -22.89 -8.83 -4.88
CA GLU A 245 -21.69 -8.90 -4.04
C GLU A 245 -21.88 -9.90 -2.90
N THR A 246 -23.06 -10.01 -2.32
CA THR A 246 -23.37 -10.92 -1.20
C THR A 246 -23.27 -12.38 -1.61
N GLU A 247 -23.69 -12.74 -2.84
CA GLU A 247 -23.52 -14.10 -3.34
C GLU A 247 -22.03 -14.50 -3.48
N THR A 248 -21.16 -13.54 -3.81
CA THR A 248 -19.72 -13.75 -3.94
C THR A 248 -19.00 -13.62 -2.58
N CYS A 249 -19.42 -12.67 -1.74
CA CYS A 249 -18.84 -12.35 -0.42
C CYS A 249 -19.34 -13.23 0.73
N ALA A 250 -20.41 -14.01 0.55
CA ALA A 250 -20.89 -14.96 1.57
C ALA A 250 -19.84 -15.99 2.02
N LYS A 251 -18.70 -16.07 1.32
CA LYS A 251 -17.57 -16.96 1.64
C LYS A 251 -16.38 -16.27 2.31
N ALA A 252 -16.28 -14.95 2.30
CA ALA A 252 -15.20 -14.19 2.94
C ALA A 252 -15.75 -13.30 4.06
N ARG A 253 -15.68 -13.76 5.31
CA ARG A 253 -16.08 -12.99 6.48
C ARG A 253 -15.08 -11.85 6.69
N ILE A 254 -15.51 -10.63 6.36
CA ILE A 254 -14.71 -9.40 6.48
C ILE A 254 -14.25 -9.21 7.94
N GLY A 255 -12.93 -8.99 8.15
CA GLY A 255 -12.35 -8.76 9.49
C GLY A 255 -11.86 -10.01 10.24
N GLN A 256 -12.03 -11.22 9.73
CA GLN A 256 -11.53 -12.42 10.43
C GLN A 256 -9.98 -12.46 10.56
N GLY A 257 -9.25 -11.89 9.62
CA GLY A 257 -7.79 -11.84 9.70
C GLY A 257 -7.28 -10.97 10.84
N GLU A 258 -7.89 -9.80 11.04
CA GLU A 258 -7.53 -8.89 12.14
C GLU A 258 -8.02 -9.45 13.49
N TYR A 259 -9.26 -9.95 13.54
CA TYR A 259 -9.79 -10.64 14.70
C TYR A 259 -8.89 -11.82 15.13
N ARG A 260 -8.43 -12.64 14.15
CA ARG A 260 -7.49 -13.73 14.43
C ARG A 260 -6.15 -13.22 14.99
N LYS A 261 -5.60 -12.13 14.49
CA LYS A 261 -4.34 -11.54 15.01
C LYS A 261 -4.49 -11.07 16.45
N GLN A 262 -5.59 -10.36 16.74
CA GLN A 262 -5.89 -9.88 18.08
C GLN A 262 -6.11 -11.05 19.05
N MET A 263 -6.80 -12.09 18.60
CA MET A 263 -6.98 -13.32 19.34
C MET A 263 -5.65 -14.04 19.64
N LEU A 264 -4.75 -14.15 18.65
CA LEU A 264 -3.42 -14.74 18.86
C LEU A 264 -2.62 -13.94 19.89
N ALA A 265 -2.65 -12.61 19.80
CA ALA A 265 -1.97 -11.75 20.77
C ALA A 265 -2.59 -11.87 22.18
N PHE A 266 -3.91 -11.95 22.28
CA PHE A 266 -4.63 -12.06 23.56
C PHE A 266 -4.39 -13.40 24.26
N TRP A 267 -4.30 -14.50 23.51
CA TRP A 267 -4.09 -15.85 24.02
C TRP A 267 -2.62 -16.31 23.96
N ASP A 268 -1.66 -15.39 23.88
CA ASP A 268 -0.21 -15.67 23.82
C ASP A 268 0.18 -16.72 22.77
N ASN A 269 -0.48 -16.68 21.61
CA ASN A 269 -0.33 -17.64 20.50
C ASN A 269 -0.58 -19.11 20.91
N GLN A 270 -1.50 -19.35 21.84
CA GLN A 270 -1.84 -20.68 22.33
C GLN A 270 -3.35 -20.92 22.34
N CYS A 271 -3.72 -22.20 22.24
CA CYS A 271 -5.10 -22.61 22.42
C CYS A 271 -5.53 -22.42 23.89
N ALA A 272 -6.63 -21.72 24.10
CA ALA A 272 -7.20 -21.45 25.43
C ALA A 272 -7.54 -22.73 26.24
N VAL A 273 -7.82 -23.85 25.53
CA VAL A 273 -8.26 -25.12 26.14
C VAL A 273 -7.11 -26.12 26.27
N THR A 274 -6.28 -26.25 25.21
CA THR A 274 -5.28 -27.32 25.13
C THR A 274 -3.85 -26.83 25.34
N GLY A 275 -3.61 -25.52 25.34
CA GLY A 275 -2.26 -24.94 25.37
C GLY A 275 -1.44 -25.17 24.09
N CYS A 276 -2.04 -25.69 23.02
CA CYS A 276 -1.35 -25.92 21.75
C CYS A 276 -0.83 -24.59 21.18
N SER A 277 0.47 -24.53 20.86
CA SER A 277 1.14 -23.33 20.31
C SER A 277 1.38 -23.38 18.78
N LEU A 278 0.85 -24.40 18.10
CA LEU A 278 0.92 -24.50 16.63
C LEU A 278 -0.11 -23.56 16.01
N THR A 279 0.27 -22.32 15.79
CA THR A 279 -0.64 -21.26 15.32
C THR A 279 -1.35 -21.58 14.00
N ASP A 280 -0.71 -22.37 13.13
CA ASP A 280 -1.26 -22.74 11.81
C ASP A 280 -2.49 -23.65 11.91
N VAL A 281 -2.65 -24.38 13.01
CA VAL A 281 -3.80 -25.26 13.27
C VAL A 281 -4.88 -24.63 14.16
N LEU A 282 -4.59 -23.47 14.76
CA LEU A 282 -5.55 -22.78 15.60
C LEU A 282 -6.61 -22.04 14.75
N VAL A 283 -7.87 -22.25 15.05
CA VAL A 283 -9.00 -21.57 14.41
C VAL A 283 -9.64 -20.65 15.43
N ALA A 284 -9.67 -19.34 15.11
CA ALA A 284 -10.35 -18.34 15.94
C ALA A 284 -11.86 -18.56 15.86
N SER A 285 -12.48 -18.83 17.01
CA SER A 285 -13.91 -19.10 17.13
C SER A 285 -14.58 -18.06 18.03
N HIS A 286 -15.78 -17.62 17.66
CA HIS A 286 -16.60 -16.74 18.49
C HIS A 286 -17.34 -17.54 19.56
N ALA A 287 -17.33 -17.04 20.79
CA ALA A 287 -18.12 -17.62 21.88
C ALA A 287 -19.61 -17.42 21.64
N LYS A 288 -20.03 -16.21 21.23
CA LYS A 288 -21.35 -15.94 20.68
C LYS A 288 -21.30 -16.14 19.15
N PRO A 289 -22.17 -16.97 18.56
CA PRO A 289 -22.12 -17.24 17.13
C PRO A 289 -22.14 -15.96 16.29
N TRP A 290 -21.30 -15.86 15.26
CA TRP A 290 -21.17 -14.70 14.38
C TRP A 290 -22.51 -14.13 13.88
N LYS A 291 -23.43 -15.00 13.53
CA LYS A 291 -24.78 -14.62 13.04
C LYS A 291 -25.63 -13.90 14.08
N ASP A 292 -25.30 -14.06 15.36
CA ASP A 292 -26.04 -13.51 16.50
C ASP A 292 -25.31 -12.31 17.12
N CYS A 293 -24.11 -11.96 16.61
CA CYS A 293 -23.30 -10.82 17.04
C CYS A 293 -23.72 -9.52 16.32
N ASP A 294 -23.61 -8.41 17.04
CA ASP A 294 -23.62 -7.09 16.42
C ASP A 294 -22.24 -6.75 15.81
N ALA A 295 -22.11 -5.57 15.15
CA ALA A 295 -20.89 -5.14 14.48
C ALA A 295 -19.69 -4.96 15.43
N ILE A 296 -19.93 -4.72 16.72
CA ILE A 296 -18.90 -4.57 17.76
C ILE A 296 -18.50 -5.96 18.25
N GLU A 297 -19.48 -6.78 18.64
CA GLU A 297 -19.27 -8.15 19.17
C GLU A 297 -18.55 -9.06 18.18
N CYS A 298 -18.77 -8.90 16.86
CA CYS A 298 -18.09 -9.64 15.82
C CYS A 298 -16.58 -9.40 15.78
N ARG A 299 -16.10 -8.28 16.32
CA ARG A 299 -14.69 -7.86 16.28
C ARG A 299 -14.05 -7.86 17.67
N ASP A 300 -14.83 -8.10 18.69
CA ASP A 300 -14.36 -8.14 20.06
C ASP A 300 -13.64 -9.45 20.34
N PHE A 301 -12.32 -9.37 20.57
CA PHE A 301 -11.50 -10.55 20.89
C PHE A 301 -11.85 -11.18 22.26
N TYR A 302 -12.55 -10.46 23.15
CA TYR A 302 -13.13 -11.05 24.37
C TYR A 302 -14.30 -11.98 24.06
N ASN A 303 -14.90 -11.87 22.88
CA ASN A 303 -15.94 -12.76 22.39
C ASN A 303 -15.35 -13.97 21.64
N GLY A 304 -14.11 -14.37 21.93
CA GLY A 304 -13.49 -15.43 21.18
C GLY A 304 -12.49 -16.29 21.93
N PHE A 305 -12.19 -17.45 21.35
CA PHE A 305 -11.19 -18.39 21.84
C PHE A 305 -10.58 -19.20 20.68
N PHE A 306 -9.38 -19.79 20.92
CA PHE A 306 -8.75 -20.77 20.05
C PHE A 306 -8.94 -22.19 20.60
#